data_ba7d3c7a73d31f4f7bd9ffcb6c09a223
#
_entry.id   ba7d3c7a73d31f4f7bd9ffcb6c09a223
#
_cell.length_a   1.000
_cell.length_b   1.000
_cell.length_c   1.000
_cell.angle_alpha   90.00
_cell.angle_beta   90.00
_cell.angle_gamma   90.00
#
_symmetry.space_group_name_H-M   'P 1'
#
loop_
_entity.id
_entity.type
_entity.pdbx_description
1 polymer ?
#
loop_
_entity_poly.entity_id
_entity_poly.type
_entity_poly.pdbx_seq_one_letter_code
_entity_poly.pdbx_strand_id
1 'polypeptide(L)'
;MKLLDRYARESNDGEVEKSSILGRVVVGKNAKIVNSKIIGPAYIGDGVEIYDSIIGAYSSIGNFSKIRKSQISYSLVFENSLLENVDISDSIVGKSSVLEREAEELGSSRFIIGENTNIRVR
;
A
#
# COMPACT_ATOMS: atom_id res chain seq x y z
N MET A 1 -5.79 -10.44 11.96
CA MET A 1 -5.42 -10.46 10.55
C MET A 1 -5.93 -11.66 9.86
N LYS A 2 -6.18 -11.54 8.59
CA LYS A 2 -6.72 -12.64 7.84
C LYS A 2 -5.93 -12.80 6.55
N LEU A 3 -5.62 -14.05 6.18
CA LEU A 3 -4.94 -14.35 4.94
C LEU A 3 -5.99 -14.54 3.85
N LEU A 4 -5.84 -13.80 2.76
CA LEU A 4 -6.73 -13.90 1.64
C LEU A 4 -6.01 -14.49 0.45
N ASP A 5 -6.62 -15.52 -0.17
CA ASP A 5 -6.15 -16.02 -1.43
C ASP A 5 -6.98 -15.38 -2.52
N ARG A 6 -6.57 -15.57 -3.76
CA ARG A 6 -7.27 -14.95 -4.86
C ARG A 6 -8.73 -15.32 -4.92
N TYR A 7 -9.13 -16.44 -4.36
CA TYR A 7 -10.53 -16.86 -4.36
C TYR A 7 -11.22 -16.57 -3.05
N ALA A 8 -10.55 -16.13 -2.04
CA ALA A 8 -11.18 -15.89 -0.75
C ALA A 8 -11.84 -14.54 -0.76
N ARG A 9 -13.14 -14.54 -0.53
CA ARG A 9 -13.86 -13.33 -0.56
C ARG A 9 -14.28 -12.86 0.75
N GLU A 10 -14.24 -13.67 1.76
CA GLU A 10 -14.71 -13.30 2.97
C GLU A 10 -13.70 -12.58 3.72
N SER A 11 -13.96 -11.43 4.23
CA SER A 11 -13.05 -10.73 5.05
C SER A 11 -13.84 -10.00 6.09
N ASN A 12 -13.87 -10.56 7.26
CA ASN A 12 -14.52 -9.89 8.34
C ASN A 12 -13.62 -8.87 8.94
N ASP A 13 -12.36 -8.82 8.56
CA ASP A 13 -11.42 -7.95 9.18
C ASP A 13 -11.10 -6.73 8.32
N GLY A 14 -11.56 -6.68 7.10
CA GLY A 14 -11.33 -5.52 6.25
C GLY A 14 -12.37 -5.45 5.15
N GLU A 15 -12.38 -4.35 4.42
CA GLU A 15 -13.27 -4.16 3.30
C GLU A 15 -12.51 -4.17 2.00
N VAL A 16 -12.99 -4.91 1.03
CA VAL A 16 -12.38 -4.96 -0.29
C VAL A 16 -13.49 -4.69 -1.30
N GLU A 17 -13.42 -3.56 -2.01
CA GLU A 17 -14.45 -3.18 -2.97
C GLU A 17 -13.85 -2.90 -4.32
N LYS A 18 -14.45 -3.43 -5.36
CA LYS A 18 -14.04 -3.19 -6.73
C LYS A 18 -12.56 -3.43 -6.92
N SER A 19 -12.04 -4.43 -6.25
CA SER A 19 -10.60 -4.66 -6.24
C SER A 19 -10.29 -6.11 -6.57
N SER A 20 -9.08 -6.34 -7.03
CA SER A 20 -8.61 -7.68 -7.32
C SER A 20 -7.50 -8.05 -6.37
N ILE A 21 -7.56 -9.25 -5.84
CA ILE A 21 -6.52 -9.77 -4.97
C ILE A 21 -6.02 -11.05 -5.58
N LEU A 22 -4.74 -11.07 -5.93
CA LEU A 22 -4.13 -12.21 -6.58
C LEU A 22 -3.00 -12.73 -5.70
N GLY A 23 -2.95 -14.03 -5.52
CA GLY A 23 -1.90 -14.63 -4.73
C GLY A 23 -2.23 -14.54 -3.25
N ARG A 24 -1.18 -14.56 -2.44
CA ARG A 24 -1.33 -14.65 -1.01
C ARG A 24 -1.22 -13.26 -0.39
N VAL A 25 -2.28 -12.78 0.22
CA VAL A 25 -2.32 -11.45 0.78
C VAL A 25 -2.90 -11.53 2.19
N VAL A 26 -2.23 -10.90 3.14
CA VAL A 26 -2.72 -10.79 4.50
C VAL A 26 -3.30 -9.40 4.67
N VAL A 27 -4.56 -9.33 5.09
CA VAL A 27 -5.24 -8.06 5.26
C VAL A 27 -5.64 -7.91 6.71
N GLY A 28 -5.26 -6.81 7.32
CA GLY A 28 -5.50 -6.56 8.72
C GLY A 28 -6.93 -6.12 9.02
N LYS A 29 -7.20 -5.90 10.28
CA LYS A 29 -8.53 -5.48 10.73
C LYS A 29 -8.81 -4.07 10.30
N ASN A 30 -10.02 -3.83 9.86
CA ASN A 30 -10.48 -2.51 9.48
C ASN A 30 -9.68 -1.90 8.32
N ALA A 31 -8.96 -2.72 7.57
CA ALA A 31 -8.30 -2.24 6.37
C ALA A 31 -9.34 -2.03 5.29
N LYS A 32 -9.12 -1.06 4.42
CA LYS A 32 -10.04 -0.75 3.36
C LYS A 32 -9.31 -0.71 2.03
N ILE A 33 -9.75 -1.48 1.07
CA ILE A 33 -9.13 -1.57 -0.24
C ILE A 33 -10.21 -1.29 -1.27
N VAL A 34 -10.09 -0.21 -2.02
CA VAL A 34 -11.11 0.20 -2.95
C VAL A 34 -10.49 0.49 -4.30
N ASN A 35 -11.07 -0.09 -5.32
CA ASN A 35 -10.68 0.13 -6.71
C ASN A 35 -9.17 -0.07 -6.92
N SER A 36 -8.65 -1.11 -6.30
CA SER A 36 -7.21 -1.34 -6.28
C SER A 36 -6.87 -2.77 -6.64
N LYS A 37 -5.61 -3.02 -6.89
CA LYS A 37 -5.15 -4.37 -7.21
C LYS A 37 -4.02 -4.72 -6.28
N ILE A 38 -4.13 -5.86 -5.63
CA ILE A 38 -3.12 -6.35 -4.71
C ILE A 38 -2.58 -7.66 -5.25
N ILE A 39 -1.29 -7.73 -5.44
CA ILE A 39 -0.65 -8.93 -5.95
C ILE A 39 0.27 -9.44 -4.86
N GLY A 40 0.04 -10.63 -4.39
CA GLY A 40 0.84 -11.21 -3.31
C GLY A 40 2.11 -11.84 -3.83
N PRO A 41 2.98 -12.17 -2.92
CA PRO A 41 2.80 -12.08 -1.48
C PRO A 41 2.82 -10.63 -1.00
N ALA A 42 1.86 -10.28 -0.18
CA ALA A 42 1.77 -8.90 0.33
C ALA A 42 1.13 -8.89 1.71
N TYR A 43 1.48 -7.91 2.49
CA TYR A 43 0.95 -7.73 3.83
C TYR A 43 0.34 -6.34 3.93
N ILE A 44 -0.91 -6.30 4.33
CA ILE A 44 -1.65 -5.05 4.53
C ILE A 44 -2.02 -4.98 6.00
N GLY A 45 -1.54 -4.00 6.70
CA GLY A 45 -1.74 -3.90 8.14
C GLY A 45 -3.13 -3.47 8.53
N ASP A 46 -3.33 -3.30 9.85
CA ASP A 46 -4.61 -2.89 10.38
C ASP A 46 -4.91 -1.44 10.05
N GLY A 47 -6.13 -1.14 9.73
CA GLY A 47 -6.55 0.24 9.48
C GLY A 47 -5.96 0.88 8.23
N VAL A 48 -5.33 0.13 7.37
CA VAL A 48 -4.73 0.66 6.15
C VAL A 48 -5.84 1.00 5.16
N GLU A 49 -5.68 2.12 4.46
CA GLU A 49 -6.63 2.50 3.41
C GLU A 49 -5.90 2.58 2.09
N ILE A 50 -6.38 1.86 1.11
CA ILE A 50 -5.77 1.83 -0.22
C ILE A 50 -6.84 2.15 -1.25
N TYR A 51 -6.61 3.20 -2.03
CA TYR A 51 -7.56 3.64 -3.03
C TYR A 51 -6.86 3.82 -4.37
N ASP A 52 -7.45 3.31 -5.42
CA ASP A 52 -6.99 3.52 -6.80
C ASP A 52 -5.52 3.21 -6.98
N SER A 53 -5.05 2.14 -6.33
CA SER A 53 -3.62 1.85 -6.29
C SER A 53 -3.32 0.42 -6.68
N ILE A 54 -2.06 0.14 -6.95
CA ILE A 54 -1.61 -1.21 -7.23
C ILE A 54 -0.50 -1.53 -6.25
N ILE A 55 -0.71 -2.58 -5.48
CA ILE A 55 0.29 -3.05 -4.53
C ILE A 55 0.84 -4.35 -5.11
N GLY A 56 2.08 -4.32 -5.52
CA GLY A 56 2.71 -5.46 -6.15
C GLY A 56 3.32 -6.42 -5.16
N ALA A 57 3.94 -7.45 -5.68
CA ALA A 57 4.47 -8.53 -4.87
C ALA A 57 5.54 -8.06 -3.89
N TYR A 58 5.64 -8.77 -2.80
CA TYR A 58 6.65 -8.55 -1.75
C TYR A 58 6.59 -7.15 -1.17
N SER A 59 5.36 -6.66 -0.99
CA SER A 59 5.16 -5.35 -0.36
C SER A 59 4.54 -5.52 1.00
N SER A 60 4.87 -4.64 1.91
CA SER A 60 4.30 -4.66 3.26
C SER A 60 3.88 -3.24 3.61
N ILE A 61 2.62 -3.07 3.97
CA ILE A 61 2.08 -1.77 4.29
C ILE A 61 1.74 -1.76 5.78
N GLY A 62 2.38 -0.90 6.52
CA GLY A 62 2.20 -0.85 7.98
C GLY A 62 0.86 -0.28 8.39
N ASN A 63 0.53 -0.47 9.66
CA ASN A 63 -0.78 -0.11 10.19
C ASN A 63 -1.12 1.35 10.00
N PHE A 64 -2.36 1.63 9.70
CA PHE A 64 -2.92 2.97 9.61
C PHE A 64 -2.30 3.84 8.53
N SER A 65 -1.66 3.22 7.55
CA SER A 65 -1.12 3.97 6.41
C SER A 65 -2.22 4.20 5.38
N LYS A 66 -2.06 5.24 4.57
CA LYS A 66 -3.02 5.55 3.52
C LYS A 66 -2.28 5.65 2.21
N ILE A 67 -2.81 4.99 1.19
CA ILE A 67 -2.18 4.93 -0.11
C ILE A 67 -3.21 5.26 -1.16
N ARG A 68 -2.94 6.25 -1.98
CA ARG A 68 -3.85 6.66 -3.04
C ARG A 68 -3.11 6.85 -4.34
N LYS A 69 -3.69 6.34 -5.40
CA LYS A 69 -3.20 6.56 -6.77
C LYS A 69 -1.72 6.25 -6.90
N SER A 70 -1.29 5.17 -6.26
CA SER A 70 0.13 4.84 -6.21
C SER A 70 0.38 3.41 -6.65
N GLN A 71 1.63 3.12 -7.01
CA GLN A 71 2.06 1.77 -7.28
C GLN A 71 3.22 1.46 -6.38
N ILE A 72 3.16 0.34 -5.70
CA ILE A 72 4.16 -0.06 -4.74
C ILE A 72 4.52 -1.50 -4.99
N SER A 73 5.80 -1.82 -5.10
CA SER A 73 6.25 -3.19 -5.23
C SER A 73 7.59 -3.36 -4.56
N TYR A 74 7.84 -4.54 -4.02
CA TYR A 74 9.09 -4.90 -3.38
C TYR A 74 9.52 -3.85 -2.34
N SER A 75 8.56 -3.33 -1.58
CA SER A 75 8.84 -2.21 -0.68
C SER A 75 8.22 -2.42 0.68
N LEU A 76 8.78 -1.74 1.66
CA LEU A 76 8.25 -1.74 3.02
C LEU A 76 7.77 -0.34 3.34
N VAL A 77 6.53 -0.22 3.73
CA VAL A 77 5.95 1.04 4.15
C VAL A 77 5.59 0.88 5.62
N PHE A 78 6.22 1.65 6.48
CA PHE A 78 5.96 1.51 7.90
C PHE A 78 4.70 2.29 8.29
N GLU A 79 4.32 2.17 9.53
CA GLU A 79 3.00 2.61 9.99
C GLU A 79 2.79 4.10 9.88
N ASN A 80 1.55 4.49 9.77
CA ASN A 80 1.10 5.88 9.76
C ASN A 80 1.68 6.71 8.62
N SER A 81 1.95 6.08 7.49
CA SER A 81 2.50 6.79 6.34
C SER A 81 1.40 7.17 5.36
N LEU A 82 1.62 8.21 4.60
CA LEU A 82 0.70 8.64 3.58
C LEU A 82 1.43 8.69 2.26
N LEU A 83 0.94 7.95 1.28
CA LEU A 83 1.53 7.94 -0.05
C LEU A 83 0.45 8.32 -1.05
N GLU A 84 0.73 9.33 -1.85
CA GLU A 84 -0.24 9.78 -2.82
C GLU A 84 0.44 10.06 -4.15
N ASN A 85 -0.03 9.42 -5.19
CA ASN A 85 0.41 9.65 -6.55
C ASN A 85 1.91 9.36 -6.73
N VAL A 86 2.40 8.28 -6.13
CA VAL A 86 3.81 7.89 -6.22
C VAL A 86 3.92 6.46 -6.77
N ASP A 87 5.07 6.19 -7.37
CA ASP A 87 5.37 4.87 -7.91
C ASP A 87 6.72 4.49 -7.32
N ILE A 88 6.73 3.54 -6.40
CA ILE A 88 7.96 3.17 -5.71
C ILE A 88 8.22 1.67 -5.84
N SER A 89 9.48 1.33 -5.89
CA SER A 89 9.91 -0.05 -5.87
C SER A 89 11.24 -0.15 -5.16
N ASP A 90 11.49 -1.29 -4.55
CA ASP A 90 12.73 -1.55 -3.82
C ASP A 90 13.02 -0.43 -2.82
N SER A 91 12.01 -0.03 -2.07
CA SER A 91 12.13 1.14 -1.22
C SER A 91 11.69 0.84 0.20
N ILE A 92 12.14 1.64 1.14
CA ILE A 92 11.71 1.56 2.53
C ILE A 92 11.22 2.94 2.92
N VAL A 93 9.97 3.01 3.37
CA VAL A 93 9.37 4.26 3.79
C VAL A 93 9.20 4.20 5.30
N GLY A 94 9.87 5.06 6.02
CA GLY A 94 9.81 5.07 7.48
C GLY A 94 8.44 5.45 7.99
N LYS A 95 8.20 5.23 9.27
CA LYS A 95 6.87 5.49 9.82
C LYS A 95 6.56 6.98 9.84
N SER A 96 5.31 7.29 9.75
CA SER A 96 4.79 8.66 9.77
C SER A 96 5.37 9.54 8.67
N SER A 97 5.67 8.93 7.53
CA SER A 97 6.21 9.69 6.39
C SER A 97 5.08 10.08 5.45
N VAL A 98 5.29 11.16 4.73
CA VAL A 98 4.34 11.61 3.73
C VAL A 98 5.06 11.75 2.41
N LEU A 99 4.60 11.01 1.41
CA LEU A 99 5.11 11.08 0.07
C LEU A 99 3.99 11.53 -0.86
N GLU A 100 4.19 12.62 -1.53
CA GLU A 100 3.22 13.12 -2.50
C GLU A 100 3.95 13.56 -3.74
N ARG A 101 3.38 13.26 -4.89
CA ARG A 101 3.95 13.71 -6.15
C ARG A 101 2.90 14.49 -6.92
N GLU A 102 3.30 15.59 -7.48
CA GLU A 102 2.42 16.27 -8.38
C GLU A 102 2.38 15.52 -9.66
N ALA A 103 1.22 15.54 -10.27
CA ALA A 103 0.86 14.59 -11.16
C ALA A 103 1.51 14.58 -12.40
N GLU A 104 2.23 14.50 -13.07
CA GLU A 104 2.53 14.40 -14.35
C GLU A 104 3.54 13.41 -14.69
N GLU A 105 4.41 13.05 -13.85
CA GLU A 105 5.44 12.15 -14.14
C GLU A 105 5.45 11.03 -13.24
N LEU A 106 5.25 9.85 -13.71
CA LEU A 106 5.27 8.67 -12.90
C LEU A 106 6.37 7.79 -13.41
N GLY A 107 7.29 7.49 -12.58
CA GLY A 107 8.33 6.54 -12.88
C GLY A 107 8.72 5.89 -11.60
N SER A 108 9.13 4.65 -11.63
CA SER A 108 9.54 3.97 -10.43
C SER A 108 10.76 4.63 -9.85
N SER A 109 10.74 4.83 -8.56
CA SER A 109 11.84 5.44 -7.85
C SER A 109 12.20 4.62 -6.65
N ARG A 110 13.41 4.73 -6.20
CA ARG A 110 13.84 4.09 -4.99
C ARG A 110 14.00 5.12 -3.93
N PHE A 111 13.36 4.89 -2.79
CA PHE A 111 13.45 5.82 -1.66
C PHE A 111 13.76 5.06 -0.40
N ILE A 112 14.64 5.62 0.40
CA ILE A 112 14.82 5.19 1.77
C ILE A 112 14.58 6.44 2.58
N ILE A 113 13.46 6.47 3.32
CA ILE A 113 12.99 7.68 3.93
C ILE A 113 12.88 7.46 5.43
N GLY A 114 13.42 8.39 6.19
CA GLY A 114 13.38 8.29 7.63
C GLY A 114 12.02 8.57 8.20
N GLU A 115 11.92 8.49 9.51
CA GLU A 115 10.65 8.71 10.18
C GLU A 115 10.26 10.16 10.14
N ASN A 116 8.99 10.41 10.11
CA ASN A 116 8.41 11.76 10.15
C ASN A 116 8.94 12.66 9.05
N THR A 117 9.12 12.08 7.88
CA THR A 117 9.64 12.82 6.74
C THR A 117 8.52 13.24 5.82
N ASN A 118 8.56 14.48 5.37
CA ASN A 118 7.63 14.94 4.35
C ASN A 118 8.40 15.20 3.08
N ILE A 119 7.99 14.54 2.01
CA ILE A 119 8.65 14.69 0.73
C ILE A 119 7.61 14.94 -0.34
N ARG A 120 7.84 16.00 -1.12
CA ARG A 120 7.00 16.26 -2.27
C ARG A 120 7.85 16.04 -3.50
N VAL A 121 7.44 15.14 -4.35
CA VAL A 121 8.20 14.72 -5.51
C VAL A 121 7.52 15.24 -6.75
N ARG A 122 8.27 15.84 -7.64
CA ARG A 122 7.71 16.38 -8.87
C ARG A 122 8.25 15.68 -10.07
#